data_c8436c08d754c90d969c52cec8ad7e6a
#
_entry.id   c8436c08d754c90d969c52cec8ad7e6a
#
_cell.length_a   1.000
_cell.length_b   1.000
_cell.length_c   1.000
_cell.angle_alpha   90.00
_cell.angle_beta   90.00
_cell.angle_gamma   90.00
#
_symmetry.space_group_name_H-M   'P 1'
#
loop_
_entity.id
_entity.type
_entity.pdbx_description
1 polymer ?
#
loop_
_entity_poly.entity_id
_entity_poly.type
_entity_poly.pdbx_seq_one_letter_code
_entity_poly.pdbx_strand_id
1 'polypeptide(L)'
;MDKMKSGGAKYIDERYWTMPIDEKTGNGTALIRFLPISNGDKIPWVSLYSHGFQGPGGWYIENSLTTLGQPDPVSEANTELWNTGIDANKEIVRKRKRKQQFISNVLVLSDPKNPQNEGKIFLFKYGKKLFSKIQEKIQPEFEGDTPVDVFDYWKGANFRLKVKKVE
;
A
#
# COMPACT_ATOMS: atom_id res chain seq x y z
N MET A 1 34.56 25.22 -3.03
CA MET A 1 33.16 24.88 -3.39
C MET A 1 32.90 23.45 -2.93
N ASP A 2 32.41 23.31 -1.71
CA ASP A 2 32.12 22.02 -1.10
C ASP A 2 30.87 21.41 -1.71
N LYS A 3 31.03 20.23 -2.27
CA LYS A 3 29.90 19.39 -2.71
C LYS A 3 29.12 18.98 -1.47
N MET A 4 27.97 19.55 -1.23
CA MET A 4 27.00 19.03 -0.30
C MET A 4 26.65 17.60 -0.70
N LYS A 5 27.19 16.63 0.03
CA LYS A 5 26.71 15.26 0.02
C LYS A 5 25.35 15.26 0.69
N SER A 6 24.29 15.23 -0.08
CA SER A 6 22.94 14.92 0.40
C SER A 6 22.88 13.43 0.79
N GLY A 7 23.41 13.11 1.93
CA GLY A 7 23.13 11.85 2.61
C GLY A 7 21.74 11.94 3.20
N GLY A 8 20.71 11.73 2.37
CA GLY A 8 19.33 11.66 2.85
C GLY A 8 19.19 10.47 3.80
N ALA A 9 19.19 10.74 5.10
CA ALA A 9 18.72 9.77 6.07
C ALA A 9 17.31 9.35 5.63
N LYS A 10 17.10 8.04 5.43
CA LYS A 10 15.79 7.51 5.04
C LYS A 10 14.83 7.86 6.18
N TYR A 11 13.95 8.83 5.95
CA TYR A 11 12.93 9.20 6.92
C TYR A 11 12.01 8.00 7.10
N ILE A 12 12.03 7.39 8.28
CA ILE A 12 11.16 6.29 8.67
C ILE A 12 10.02 6.92 9.47
N ASP A 13 8.83 6.89 8.91
CA ASP A 13 7.63 7.32 9.62
C ASP A 13 7.18 6.21 10.57
N GLU A 14 7.43 6.39 11.86
CA GLU A 14 7.15 5.42 12.92
C GLU A 14 5.65 5.12 13.11
N ARG A 15 4.77 5.91 12.51
CA ARG A 15 3.32 5.63 12.51
C ARG A 15 2.95 4.44 11.66
N TYR A 16 3.80 4.07 10.69
CA TYR A 16 3.55 2.97 9.78
C TYR A 16 4.21 1.68 10.25
N TRP A 17 3.42 0.63 10.31
CA TRP A 17 3.95 -0.71 10.44
C TRP A 17 4.29 -1.27 9.05
N THR A 18 5.43 -1.90 8.96
CA THR A 18 5.89 -2.57 7.75
C THR A 18 5.98 -4.07 7.99
N MET A 19 5.49 -4.86 7.04
CA MET A 19 5.57 -6.32 7.09
C MET A 19 7.01 -6.77 7.33
N PRO A 20 7.29 -7.53 8.41
CA PRO A 20 8.63 -8.04 8.69
C PRO A 20 9.02 -9.08 7.63
N ILE A 21 10.15 -8.84 6.96
CA ILE A 21 10.71 -9.74 5.95
C ILE A 21 12.13 -10.11 6.39
N ASP A 22 12.44 -11.39 6.36
CA ASP A 22 13.80 -11.88 6.58
C ASP A 22 14.66 -11.56 5.35
N GLU A 23 15.78 -10.86 5.57
CA GLU A 23 16.65 -10.38 4.48
C GLU A 23 17.34 -11.51 3.71
N LYS A 24 17.60 -12.65 4.39
CA LYS A 24 18.29 -13.79 3.77
C LYS A 24 17.33 -14.63 2.94
N THR A 25 16.16 -14.92 3.48
CA THR A 25 15.17 -15.81 2.84
C THR A 25 14.15 -15.07 2.00
N GLY A 26 13.96 -13.76 2.19
CA GLY A 26 12.90 -12.97 1.57
C GLY A 26 11.48 -13.34 2.06
N ASN A 27 11.40 -14.14 3.12
CA ASN A 27 10.12 -14.61 3.68
C ASN A 27 9.75 -13.82 4.93
N GLY A 28 8.46 -13.76 5.21
CA GLY A 28 7.96 -13.11 6.41
C GLY A 28 6.58 -13.59 6.81
N THR A 29 6.30 -13.53 8.11
CA THR A 29 4.97 -13.82 8.66
C THR A 29 4.62 -12.81 9.74
N ALA A 30 3.36 -12.44 9.81
CA ALA A 30 2.83 -11.63 10.89
C ALA A 30 1.33 -11.92 11.07
N LEU A 31 0.81 -11.58 12.25
CA LEU A 31 -0.61 -11.62 12.54
C LEU A 31 -1.07 -10.21 12.90
N ILE A 32 -2.06 -9.72 12.18
CA ILE A 32 -2.65 -8.40 12.40
C ILE A 32 -4.16 -8.48 12.47
N ARG A 33 -4.78 -7.45 13.03
CA ARG A 33 -6.21 -7.23 12.97
C ARG A 33 -6.48 -5.85 12.41
N PHE A 34 -7.31 -5.77 11.37
CA PHE A 34 -7.83 -4.50 10.88
C PHE A 34 -8.79 -3.90 11.90
N LEU A 35 -8.75 -2.59 12.03
CA LEU A 35 -9.58 -1.88 12.98
C LEU A 35 -10.63 -1.03 12.29
N PRO A 36 -11.81 -0.84 12.89
CA PRO A 36 -12.82 0.10 12.40
C PRO A 36 -12.33 1.54 12.53
N ILE A 37 -13.04 2.46 11.92
CA ILE A 37 -12.88 3.90 12.14
C ILE A 37 -13.78 4.34 13.28
N SER A 38 -13.24 5.20 14.16
CA SER A 38 -13.94 5.70 15.35
C SER A 38 -14.85 6.91 15.11
N ASN A 39 -14.70 7.61 13.97
CA ASN A 39 -15.27 8.95 13.76
C ASN A 39 -16.55 8.99 12.90
N GLY A 40 -17.25 7.86 12.74
CA GLY A 40 -18.48 7.81 11.94
C GLY A 40 -18.26 7.83 10.43
N ASP A 41 -17.02 7.85 9.96
CA ASP A 41 -16.69 7.63 8.54
C ASP A 41 -17.10 6.22 8.14
N LYS A 42 -17.65 6.11 6.93
CA LYS A 42 -18.22 4.84 6.46
C LYS A 42 -17.18 3.84 5.95
N ILE A 43 -15.95 4.29 5.70
CA ILE A 43 -14.93 3.49 5.00
C ILE A 43 -13.67 3.40 5.87
N PRO A 44 -13.29 2.18 6.34
CA PRO A 44 -12.16 1.99 7.25
C PRO A 44 -10.79 1.94 6.54
N TRP A 45 -10.67 2.52 5.37
CA TRP A 45 -9.41 2.67 4.63
C TRP A 45 -9.36 3.95 3.84
N VAL A 46 -8.15 4.41 3.54
CA VAL A 46 -7.90 5.51 2.60
C VAL A 46 -7.23 4.94 1.35
N SER A 47 -7.71 5.35 0.18
CA SER A 47 -7.06 5.05 -1.10
C SER A 47 -6.06 6.15 -1.44
N LEU A 48 -4.81 5.77 -1.66
CA LEU A 48 -3.71 6.67 -2.00
C LEU A 48 -3.17 6.33 -3.40
N TYR A 49 -3.08 7.33 -4.25
CA TYR A 49 -2.38 7.22 -5.53
C TYR A 49 -1.02 7.89 -5.45
N SER A 50 0.00 7.25 -6.01
CA SER A 50 1.36 7.77 -6.04
C SER A 50 2.06 7.43 -7.35
N HIS A 51 3.01 8.26 -7.73
CA HIS A 51 3.96 8.00 -8.81
C HIS A 51 5.31 7.56 -8.22
N GLY A 52 6.01 6.69 -8.95
CA GLY A 52 7.36 6.28 -8.61
C GLY A 52 8.04 5.76 -9.87
N PHE A 53 8.84 6.60 -10.52
CA PHE A 53 9.56 6.27 -11.74
C PHE A 53 10.87 7.04 -11.83
N GLN A 54 11.78 6.54 -12.64
CA GLN A 54 13.05 7.19 -12.94
C GLN A 54 12.94 7.99 -14.23
N GLY A 55 13.31 9.26 -14.17
CA GLY A 55 13.42 10.15 -15.31
C GLY A 55 14.86 10.66 -15.49
N PRO A 56 15.11 11.56 -16.45
CA PRO A 56 16.45 12.14 -16.69
C PRO A 56 17.04 12.85 -15.49
N GLY A 57 16.21 13.45 -14.62
CA GLY A 57 16.61 14.12 -13.39
C GLY A 57 16.73 13.22 -12.15
N GLY A 58 16.57 11.90 -12.30
CA GLY A 58 16.59 10.94 -11.20
C GLY A 58 15.22 10.35 -10.88
N TRP A 59 15.02 9.92 -9.63
CA TRP A 59 13.74 9.37 -9.17
C TRP A 59 12.72 10.47 -8.89
N TYR A 60 11.54 10.31 -9.47
CA TYR A 60 10.34 11.07 -9.12
C TYR A 60 9.42 10.18 -8.27
N ILE A 61 9.28 10.51 -6.99
CA ILE A 61 8.45 9.74 -6.04
C ILE A 61 7.56 10.75 -5.31
N GLU A 62 6.29 10.82 -5.75
CA GLU A 62 5.33 11.81 -5.22
C GLU A 62 3.91 11.22 -5.16
N ASN A 63 3.10 11.76 -4.26
CA ASN A 63 1.68 11.46 -4.24
C ASN A 63 0.99 12.12 -5.43
N SER A 64 0.08 11.39 -6.06
CA SER A 64 -0.72 11.91 -7.16
C SER A 64 -1.89 12.74 -6.64
N LEU A 65 -2.10 13.90 -7.22
CA LEU A 65 -3.23 14.80 -6.92
C LEU A 65 -4.59 14.14 -7.17
N THR A 66 -4.62 13.08 -7.99
CA THR A 66 -5.84 12.29 -8.19
C THR A 66 -6.34 11.61 -6.91
N THR A 67 -5.52 11.48 -5.87
CA THR A 67 -5.95 11.08 -4.54
C THR A 67 -7.01 12.02 -3.96
N LEU A 68 -6.89 13.31 -4.28
CA LEU A 68 -7.81 14.37 -3.85
C LEU A 68 -8.88 14.71 -4.91
N GLY A 69 -8.97 13.89 -5.98
CA GLY A 69 -9.87 14.16 -7.10
C GLY A 69 -9.45 15.36 -7.97
N GLN A 70 -8.19 15.80 -7.86
CA GLN A 70 -7.65 16.93 -8.61
C GLN A 70 -6.88 16.47 -9.86
N PRO A 71 -6.77 17.31 -10.90
CA PRO A 71 -5.93 17.06 -12.05
C PRO A 71 -4.46 16.83 -11.62
N ASP A 72 -3.82 15.85 -12.24
CA ASP A 72 -2.44 15.47 -11.93
C ASP A 72 -1.59 15.57 -13.20
N PRO A 73 -0.59 16.45 -13.24
CA PRO A 73 0.18 16.73 -14.46
C PRO A 73 0.85 15.50 -15.07
N VAL A 74 1.32 14.56 -14.24
CA VAL A 74 1.95 13.32 -14.72
C VAL A 74 0.91 12.42 -15.36
N SER A 75 -0.29 12.33 -14.78
CA SER A 75 -1.40 11.53 -15.32
C SER A 75 -1.90 12.11 -16.63
N GLU A 76 -1.99 13.44 -16.76
CA GLU A 76 -2.37 14.13 -17.99
C GLU A 76 -1.36 13.89 -19.11
N ALA A 77 -0.07 14.13 -18.85
CA ALA A 77 1.00 13.86 -19.80
C ALA A 77 1.05 12.37 -20.24
N ASN A 78 0.79 11.45 -19.32
CA ASN A 78 0.68 10.03 -19.65
C ASN A 78 -0.52 9.73 -20.55
N THR A 79 -1.64 10.42 -20.37
CA THR A 79 -2.83 10.28 -21.22
C THR A 79 -2.54 10.77 -22.64
N GLU A 80 -1.89 11.91 -22.78
CA GLU A 80 -1.47 12.44 -24.10
C GLU A 80 -0.55 11.46 -24.81
N LEU A 81 0.51 10.97 -24.13
CA LEU A 81 1.43 9.99 -24.70
C LEU A 81 0.73 8.70 -25.12
N TRP A 82 -0.20 8.21 -24.31
CA TRP A 82 -0.97 7.00 -24.62
C TRP A 82 -1.82 7.16 -25.88
N ASN A 83 -2.46 8.32 -26.03
CA ASN A 83 -3.35 8.63 -27.12
C ASN A 83 -2.62 8.81 -28.48
N THR A 84 -1.29 8.96 -28.48
CA THR A 84 -0.51 8.94 -29.72
C THR A 84 -0.56 7.60 -30.46
N GLY A 85 -0.94 6.51 -29.78
CA GLY A 85 -0.97 5.17 -30.33
C GLY A 85 0.43 4.52 -30.51
N ILE A 86 1.51 5.28 -30.34
CA ILE A 86 2.89 4.83 -30.58
C ILE A 86 3.33 3.90 -29.44
N ASP A 87 3.80 2.69 -29.78
CA ASP A 87 4.16 1.69 -28.76
C ASP A 87 5.29 2.13 -27.83
N ALA A 88 6.28 2.84 -28.33
CA ALA A 88 7.34 3.42 -27.49
C ALA A 88 6.79 4.36 -26.42
N ASN A 89 5.79 5.18 -26.76
CA ASN A 89 5.12 6.07 -25.82
C ASN A 89 4.30 5.29 -24.79
N LYS A 90 3.62 4.23 -25.21
CA LYS A 90 2.88 3.35 -24.29
C LYS A 90 3.79 2.67 -23.27
N GLU A 91 5.02 2.28 -23.69
CA GLU A 91 6.01 1.72 -22.75
C GLU A 91 6.46 2.76 -21.70
N ILE A 92 6.64 4.01 -22.08
CA ILE A 92 6.92 5.11 -21.17
C ILE A 92 5.79 5.24 -20.15
N VAL A 93 4.55 5.27 -20.62
CA VAL A 93 3.35 5.38 -19.75
C VAL A 93 3.24 4.21 -18.78
N ARG A 94 3.48 2.97 -19.23
CA ARG A 94 3.47 1.78 -18.36
C ARG A 94 4.43 1.91 -17.18
N LYS A 95 5.61 2.51 -17.40
CA LYS A 95 6.60 2.77 -16.35
C LYS A 95 6.22 3.91 -15.41
N ARG A 96 5.47 4.90 -15.90
CA ARG A 96 5.11 6.12 -15.16
C ARG A 96 3.72 6.08 -14.53
N LYS A 97 2.91 5.08 -14.86
CA LYS A 97 1.53 5.01 -14.35
C LYS A 97 1.49 5.03 -12.82
N ARG A 98 0.51 5.74 -12.29
CA ARG A 98 0.28 5.81 -10.84
C ARG A 98 0.01 4.43 -10.24
N LYS A 99 0.48 4.24 -9.02
CA LYS A 99 0.21 3.07 -8.18
C LYS A 99 -0.89 3.41 -7.21
N GLN A 100 -1.81 2.48 -6.98
CA GLN A 100 -2.82 2.59 -5.95
C GLN A 100 -2.42 1.74 -4.75
N GLN A 101 -2.48 2.36 -3.58
CA GLN A 101 -2.26 1.73 -2.29
C GLN A 101 -3.42 2.07 -1.36
N PHE A 102 -3.59 1.29 -0.33
CA PHE A 102 -4.60 1.48 0.70
C PHE A 102 -3.91 1.63 2.05
N ILE A 103 -4.50 2.42 2.92
CA ILE A 103 -4.02 2.64 4.29
C ILE A 103 -5.16 2.37 5.24
N SER A 104 -4.93 1.50 6.22
CA SER A 104 -5.88 1.20 7.30
C SER A 104 -5.18 1.18 8.64
N ASN A 105 -5.94 1.37 9.71
CA ASN A 105 -5.46 1.11 11.06
C ASN A 105 -5.42 -0.38 11.31
N VAL A 106 -4.33 -0.87 11.90
CA VAL A 106 -4.16 -2.26 12.29
C VAL A 106 -3.62 -2.37 13.71
N LEU A 107 -4.09 -3.38 14.41
CA LEU A 107 -3.48 -3.86 15.65
C LEU A 107 -2.52 -4.99 15.28
N VAL A 108 -1.26 -4.86 15.67
CA VAL A 108 -0.27 -5.92 15.48
C VAL A 108 -0.42 -6.95 16.62
N LEU A 109 -0.79 -8.17 16.26
CA LEU A 109 -0.97 -9.26 17.22
C LEU A 109 0.26 -10.13 17.36
N SER A 110 1.01 -10.33 16.25
CA SER A 110 2.31 -11.01 16.29
C SER A 110 3.22 -10.48 15.20
N ASP A 111 4.41 -10.06 15.61
CA ASP A 111 5.51 -9.60 14.75
C ASP A 111 6.82 -10.26 15.25
N PRO A 112 7.13 -11.46 14.77
CA PRO A 112 8.28 -12.22 15.29
C PRO A 112 9.63 -11.52 15.14
N LYS A 113 9.77 -10.60 14.19
CA LYS A 113 10.99 -9.81 14.00
C LYS A 113 11.07 -8.59 14.91
N ASN A 114 9.92 -8.02 15.24
CA ASN A 114 9.82 -6.81 16.05
C ASN A 114 8.76 -6.97 17.13
N PRO A 115 9.01 -7.82 18.16
CA PRO A 115 8.05 -8.13 19.22
C PRO A 115 7.56 -6.89 19.98
N GLN A 116 8.36 -5.81 19.96
CA GLN A 116 7.99 -4.52 20.58
C GLN A 116 6.79 -3.83 19.90
N ASN A 117 6.39 -4.27 18.72
CA ASN A 117 5.23 -3.76 17.99
C ASN A 117 3.94 -4.48 18.40
N GLU A 118 4.04 -5.64 19.03
CA GLU A 118 2.89 -6.45 19.42
C GLU A 118 2.03 -5.71 20.45
N GLY A 119 0.71 -5.75 20.27
CA GLY A 119 -0.25 -5.02 21.07
C GLY A 119 -0.40 -3.55 20.74
N LYS A 120 0.32 -3.02 19.75
CA LYS A 120 0.24 -1.62 19.33
C LYS A 120 -0.55 -1.44 18.05
N ILE A 121 -1.08 -0.23 17.88
CA ILE A 121 -1.85 0.19 16.71
C ILE A 121 -0.95 1.00 15.80
N PHE A 122 -0.99 0.68 14.51
CA PHE A 122 -0.25 1.37 13.46
C PHE A 122 -1.11 1.63 12.24
N LEU A 123 -0.64 2.53 11.38
CA LEU A 123 -1.08 2.62 9.99
C LEU A 123 -0.40 1.52 9.19
N PHE A 124 -1.15 0.79 8.40
CA PHE A 124 -0.64 -0.22 7.48
C PHE A 124 -0.96 0.16 6.05
N LYS A 125 0.10 0.31 5.24
CA LYS A 125 0.01 0.60 3.81
C LYS A 125 0.15 -0.68 3.01
N TYR A 126 -0.85 -0.99 2.18
CA TYR A 126 -0.90 -2.23 1.42
C TYR A 126 -1.43 -2.02 -0.01
N GLY A 127 -1.13 -2.96 -0.89
CA GLY A 127 -1.48 -2.89 -2.31
C GLY A 127 -2.81 -3.57 -2.64
N LYS A 128 -3.19 -3.46 -3.92
CA LYS A 128 -4.44 -4.01 -4.47
C LYS A 128 -4.63 -5.51 -4.20
N LYS A 129 -3.57 -6.32 -4.26
CA LYS A 129 -3.68 -7.78 -4.03
C LYS A 129 -4.21 -8.12 -2.64
N LEU A 130 -3.74 -7.40 -1.61
CA LEU A 130 -4.24 -7.61 -0.26
C LEU A 130 -5.64 -7.02 -0.11
N PHE A 131 -5.88 -5.86 -0.71
CA PHE A 131 -7.21 -5.24 -0.71
C PHE A 131 -8.27 -6.15 -1.33
N SER A 132 -8.00 -6.77 -2.49
CA SER A 132 -8.92 -7.74 -3.10
C SER A 132 -9.25 -8.91 -2.17
N LYS A 133 -8.24 -9.45 -1.47
CA LYS A 133 -8.47 -10.52 -0.48
C LYS A 133 -9.34 -10.09 0.70
N ILE A 134 -9.23 -8.82 1.11
CA ILE A 134 -10.11 -8.25 2.13
C ILE A 134 -11.54 -8.16 1.59
N GLN A 135 -11.71 -7.66 0.37
CA GLN A 135 -13.02 -7.55 -0.28
C GLN A 135 -13.70 -8.93 -0.47
N GLU A 136 -12.94 -9.94 -0.90
CA GLU A 136 -13.42 -11.32 -1.01
C GLU A 136 -13.95 -11.89 0.32
N LYS A 137 -13.39 -11.46 1.45
CA LYS A 137 -13.89 -11.86 2.77
C LYS A 137 -15.15 -11.11 3.18
N ILE A 138 -15.25 -9.83 2.82
CA ILE A 138 -16.44 -9.01 3.10
C ILE A 138 -17.61 -9.43 2.21
N GLN A 139 -17.32 -9.70 0.92
CA GLN A 139 -18.30 -10.11 -0.09
C GLN A 139 -17.76 -11.33 -0.82
N PRO A 140 -17.97 -12.54 -0.29
CA PRO A 140 -17.57 -13.79 -0.94
C PRO A 140 -18.28 -13.96 -2.30
N GLU A 141 -17.54 -14.48 -3.28
CA GLU A 141 -18.08 -14.76 -4.63
C GLU A 141 -18.88 -16.08 -4.68
N PHE A 142 -18.62 -17.01 -3.75
CA PHE A 142 -19.22 -18.33 -3.75
C PHE A 142 -20.40 -18.42 -2.79
N GLU A 143 -21.51 -19.00 -3.27
CA GLU A 143 -22.64 -19.38 -2.42
C GLU A 143 -22.19 -20.42 -1.37
N GLY A 144 -22.43 -20.12 -0.10
CA GLY A 144 -22.03 -20.97 1.03
C GLY A 144 -20.86 -20.42 1.86
N ASP A 145 -20.08 -19.49 1.33
CA ASP A 145 -19.10 -18.77 2.13
C ASP A 145 -19.81 -17.75 3.05
N THR A 146 -19.37 -17.70 4.30
CA THR A 146 -19.92 -16.72 5.26
C THR A 146 -19.19 -15.39 5.11
N PRO A 147 -19.91 -14.29 4.82
CA PRO A 147 -19.32 -12.95 4.82
C PRO A 147 -18.75 -12.60 6.19
N VAL A 148 -17.55 -12.01 6.19
CA VAL A 148 -16.90 -11.52 7.41
C VAL A 148 -16.57 -10.06 7.23
N ASP A 149 -17.19 -9.19 8.03
CA ASP A 149 -16.71 -7.79 8.11
C ASP A 149 -15.40 -7.76 8.87
N VAL A 150 -14.32 -7.71 8.12
CA VAL A 150 -12.94 -7.71 8.65
C VAL A 150 -12.64 -6.52 9.53
N PHE A 151 -13.39 -5.44 9.37
CA PHE A 151 -13.22 -4.20 10.12
C PHE A 151 -14.14 -4.12 11.35
N ASP A 152 -15.03 -5.09 11.56
CA ASP A 152 -15.85 -5.13 12.75
C ASP A 152 -14.96 -5.35 14.00
N TYR A 153 -15.18 -4.53 15.01
CA TYR A 153 -14.39 -4.55 16.23
C TYR A 153 -14.49 -5.88 16.99
N TRP A 154 -15.68 -6.47 17.03
CA TRP A 154 -15.97 -7.68 17.80
C TRP A 154 -15.96 -8.95 16.94
N LYS A 155 -16.61 -8.88 15.79
CA LYS A 155 -16.83 -10.03 14.88
C LYS A 155 -15.82 -10.12 13.73
N GLY A 156 -14.90 -9.15 13.65
CA GLY A 156 -13.85 -9.14 12.63
C GLY A 156 -12.90 -10.32 12.75
N ALA A 157 -12.02 -10.45 11.76
CA ALA A 157 -11.06 -11.55 11.67
C ALA A 157 -9.61 -11.09 11.83
N ASN A 158 -8.79 -11.97 12.40
CA ASN A 158 -7.35 -11.78 12.41
C ASN A 158 -6.77 -12.25 11.06
N PHE A 159 -5.87 -11.45 10.50
CA PHE A 159 -5.20 -11.74 9.25
C PHE A 159 -3.79 -12.27 9.50
N ARG A 160 -3.55 -13.50 9.06
CA ARG A 160 -2.19 -14.04 8.98
C ARG A 160 -1.59 -13.63 7.65
N LEU A 161 -0.67 -12.68 7.70
CA LEU A 161 0.09 -12.25 6.54
C LEU A 161 1.29 -13.18 6.35
N LYS A 162 1.53 -13.58 5.10
CA LYS A 162 2.67 -14.40 4.72
C LYS A 162 3.25 -13.88 3.41
N VAL A 163 4.52 -13.52 3.45
CA VAL A 163 5.30 -13.18 2.25
C VAL A 163 6.24 -14.34 1.96
N LYS A 164 6.31 -14.76 0.71
CA LYS A 164 7.29 -15.72 0.22
C LYS A 164 8.01 -15.11 -0.96
N LYS A 165 9.33 -15.29 -1.00
CA LYS A 165 10.11 -15.01 -2.20
C LYS A 165 9.70 -16.01 -3.28
N VAL A 166 9.34 -15.50 -4.44
CA VAL A 166 9.10 -16.32 -5.64
C VAL A 166 10.41 -16.32 -6.42
N GLU A 167 10.89 -17.49 -6.75
CA GLU A 167 12.07 -17.69 -7.62
C GLU A 167 11.75 -17.37 -9.06
#